data_6e54003c12ca03bd49e128fc9e331532
#
_entry.id   6e54003c12ca03bd49e128fc9e331532
#
_cell.length_a   1.000
_cell.length_b   1.000
_cell.length_c   1.000
_cell.angle_alpha   90.00
_cell.angle_beta   90.00
_cell.angle_gamma   90.00
#
_symmetry.space_group_name_H-M   'P 1'
#
loop_
_entity.id
_entity.type
_entity.pdbx_description
1 polymer ?
#
loop_
_entity_poly.entity_id
_entity_poly.type
_entity_poly.pdbx_seq_one_letter_code
_entity_poly.pdbx_strand_id
1 'polypeptide(L)'
;MTTTVTRRDLFKFGGLAALGVAGASTLAGCGQPKTVAEAAAEKGLADTGAATGPAFLAPQEPITDFAETHEYDVVVVGAGESGLSAVHTALEAGARVACVQNISAAQTTGNMAASIDLTQTDEAAVQACVSFINWKSDYRSNRDLVNIWAHNSQEALAWWAEEAAKGGVESKPHDAVLSYNGYDIHLHANTYFHVEGNHNAAATVIAENLAAAGAEFFYNMPCKQLQTDESGAVTGAICEDADGAHHLFTATKGVILACGDYSSNQEMLDYYAPDTKGFSLFTDFRDGSALVAGMNAGAIMTPHTHTKMIHGEPAAVRLEMPFLFVDQEGNRFMDETCCRMGYMNNFARPYLAKAGFADSTAAKFFSLVPANWESYYEEWKAASPYDISRYNGDNKVNPEKWITADTIEGLAEAMNAYAAENDWKLTNIDAAALADTVARYNELCAAGRDEDFGKAAKYLVPIEGGPYYAIPRGSNKLPAILGGLVVDSNHQCLNGEFEPISGLYAVGNASGQFFGGVDYPMDIEGLSIGRAITSGYYTGRLVASL
;
A
#
# COMPACT_ATOMS: atom_id res chain seq x y z
N MET A 1 -39.26 25.73 -24.22
CA MET A 1 -39.40 24.67 -25.23
C MET A 1 -38.25 23.71 -25.08
N THR A 2 -38.48 22.60 -24.40
CA THR A 2 -37.50 21.53 -24.20
C THR A 2 -37.52 20.63 -25.41
N THR A 3 -36.50 20.70 -26.23
CA THR A 3 -36.33 19.81 -27.39
C THR A 3 -35.78 18.46 -26.90
N THR A 4 -36.61 17.45 -26.94
CA THR A 4 -36.22 16.07 -26.62
C THR A 4 -35.46 15.50 -27.82
N VAL A 5 -34.17 15.26 -27.66
CA VAL A 5 -33.33 14.60 -28.66
C VAL A 5 -33.63 13.10 -28.66
N THR A 6 -34.07 12.55 -29.78
CA THR A 6 -34.39 11.12 -29.92
C THR A 6 -33.20 10.31 -30.40
N ARG A 7 -33.16 8.98 -30.12
CA ARG A 7 -32.13 8.07 -30.60
C ARG A 7 -31.88 8.14 -32.12
N ARG A 8 -32.89 8.52 -32.91
CA ARG A 8 -32.77 8.71 -34.37
C ARG A 8 -31.95 9.96 -34.74
N ASP A 9 -31.97 10.98 -33.90
CA ASP A 9 -31.21 12.22 -34.14
C ASP A 9 -29.71 12.01 -33.88
N LEU A 10 -29.35 11.10 -32.95
CA LEU A 10 -27.94 10.72 -32.69
C LEU A 10 -27.32 10.03 -33.92
N PHE A 11 -28.09 9.21 -34.65
CA PHE A 11 -27.56 8.54 -35.86
C PHE A 11 -27.38 9.51 -37.05
N LYS A 12 -28.12 10.59 -37.11
CA LYS A 12 -27.94 11.62 -38.14
C LYS A 12 -26.66 12.44 -37.90
N PHE A 13 -26.28 12.67 -36.65
CA PHE A 13 -25.01 13.34 -36.32
C PHE A 13 -23.80 12.43 -36.52
N GLY A 14 -23.92 11.13 -36.30
CA GLY A 14 -22.86 10.16 -36.59
C GLY A 14 -22.53 10.06 -38.08
N GLY A 15 -23.51 10.21 -38.96
CA GLY A 15 -23.31 10.20 -40.42
C GLY A 15 -22.56 11.45 -40.95
N LEU A 16 -22.77 12.60 -40.32
CA LEU A 16 -22.06 13.85 -40.68
C LEU A 16 -20.59 13.86 -40.19
N ALA A 17 -20.30 13.22 -39.07
CA ALA A 17 -18.90 13.05 -38.59
C ALA A 17 -18.11 12.12 -39.53
N ALA A 18 -18.73 11.07 -40.09
CA ALA A 18 -18.08 10.19 -41.05
C ALA A 18 -17.80 10.88 -42.41
N LEU A 19 -18.66 11.81 -42.84
CA LEU A 19 -18.42 12.60 -44.04
C LEU A 19 -17.36 13.71 -43.84
N GLY A 20 -17.22 14.23 -42.64
CA GLY A 20 -16.15 15.20 -42.29
C GLY A 20 -14.76 14.58 -42.27
N VAL A 21 -14.63 13.33 -41.91
CA VAL A 21 -13.36 12.59 -41.93
C VAL A 21 -12.97 12.19 -43.36
N ALA A 22 -13.94 11.89 -44.25
CA ALA A 22 -13.66 11.61 -45.66
C ALA A 22 -13.25 12.84 -46.47
N GLY A 23 -13.64 14.06 -46.05
CA GLY A 23 -13.26 15.31 -46.69
C GLY A 23 -11.85 15.83 -46.31
N ALA A 24 -11.32 15.36 -45.16
CA ALA A 24 -9.98 15.73 -44.70
C ALA A 24 -8.85 14.86 -45.30
N SER A 25 -9.21 13.76 -45.96
CA SER A 25 -8.20 12.83 -46.55
C SER A 25 -7.61 13.30 -47.87
N THR A 26 -7.92 14.50 -48.35
CA THR A 26 -7.24 15.11 -49.50
C THR A 26 -6.13 16.11 -49.17
N LEU A 27 -5.84 16.34 -47.89
CA LEU A 27 -4.64 17.07 -47.47
C LEU A 27 -3.58 16.06 -47.02
N ALA A 28 -2.68 15.80 -47.97
CA ALA A 28 -1.34 15.22 -47.85
C ALA A 28 -1.00 14.45 -46.56
N GLY A 29 -0.86 13.13 -46.68
CA GLY A 29 0.12 12.38 -45.89
C GLY A 29 -0.33 11.84 -44.57
N CYS A 30 -1.52 11.22 -44.45
CA CYS A 30 -1.78 10.24 -43.37
C CYS A 30 -1.11 8.92 -43.76
N GLY A 31 0.18 8.81 -43.44
CA GLY A 31 0.83 7.51 -43.35
C GLY A 31 0.12 6.60 -42.35
N GLN A 32 0.30 5.31 -42.48
CA GLN A 32 -0.20 4.35 -41.50
C GLN A 32 0.20 4.76 -40.08
N PRO A 33 -0.60 4.48 -39.04
CA PRO A 33 -0.20 4.81 -37.68
C PRO A 33 1.15 4.15 -37.39
N LYS A 34 2.15 4.99 -37.09
CA LYS A 34 3.50 4.54 -36.77
C LYS A 34 3.53 3.89 -35.41
N THR A 35 4.33 2.86 -35.27
CA THR A 35 4.65 2.30 -33.97
C THR A 35 5.36 3.34 -33.09
N VAL A 36 5.34 3.17 -31.79
CA VAL A 36 6.03 4.07 -30.84
C VAL A 36 7.53 4.15 -31.17
N ALA A 37 8.13 3.03 -31.60
CA ALA A 37 9.53 2.95 -32.00
C ALA A 37 9.81 3.78 -33.28
N GLU A 38 8.96 3.72 -34.30
CA GLU A 38 9.08 4.52 -35.54
C GLU A 38 8.91 6.02 -35.27
N ALA A 39 7.96 6.37 -34.38
CA ALA A 39 7.75 7.77 -33.99
C ALA A 39 8.90 8.32 -33.13
N ALA A 40 9.55 7.50 -32.33
CA ALA A 40 10.74 7.84 -31.56
C ALA A 40 11.98 8.04 -32.46
N ALA A 41 12.16 7.16 -33.45
CA ALA A 41 13.24 7.25 -34.44
C ALA A 41 13.15 8.54 -35.25
N GLU A 42 11.95 8.91 -35.69
CA GLU A 42 11.71 10.12 -36.50
C GLU A 42 11.97 11.44 -35.73
N LYS A 43 11.81 11.42 -34.41
CA LYS A 43 12.10 12.55 -33.51
C LYS A 43 13.57 12.61 -33.06
N GLY A 44 14.43 11.75 -33.59
CA GLY A 44 15.83 11.66 -33.17
C GLY A 44 16.00 11.16 -31.73
N LEU A 45 14.94 10.56 -31.16
CA LEU A 45 14.96 9.94 -29.82
C LEU A 45 15.45 8.50 -29.86
N ALA A 46 15.69 7.96 -31.06
CA ALA A 46 16.11 6.57 -31.25
C ALA A 46 17.62 6.35 -31.06
N ASP A 47 18.40 7.40 -30.79
CA ASP A 47 19.86 7.28 -30.70
C ASP A 47 20.49 8.03 -29.51
N THR A 48 19.77 8.22 -28.44
CA THR A 48 20.44 8.35 -27.15
C THR A 48 20.82 6.93 -26.76
N GLY A 49 22.09 6.58 -27.01
CA GLY A 49 22.64 5.23 -26.84
C GLY A 49 21.93 4.43 -25.78
N ALA A 50 21.43 3.24 -26.13
CA ALA A 50 20.44 2.44 -25.44
C ALA A 50 20.36 2.83 -23.96
N ALA A 51 19.32 3.60 -23.58
CA ALA A 51 18.94 3.67 -22.18
C ALA A 51 18.57 2.22 -21.83
N THR A 52 19.55 1.51 -21.30
CA THR A 52 19.31 0.21 -20.68
C THR A 52 18.23 0.49 -19.67
N GLY A 53 17.06 -0.15 -19.82
CA GLY A 53 15.99 -0.05 -18.85
C GLY A 53 16.54 -0.33 -17.45
N PRO A 54 15.76 -0.16 -16.39
CA PRO A 54 16.21 -0.46 -15.03
C PRO A 54 16.93 -1.81 -14.98
N ALA A 55 18.03 -1.90 -14.21
CA ALA A 55 18.86 -3.09 -14.20
C ALA A 55 18.06 -4.35 -13.77
N PHE A 56 17.08 -4.20 -12.91
CA PHE A 56 16.21 -5.30 -12.47
C PHE A 56 15.29 -5.86 -13.57
N LEU A 57 15.11 -5.17 -14.69
CA LEU A 57 14.36 -5.67 -15.87
C LEU A 57 15.27 -6.37 -16.90
N ALA A 58 16.59 -6.35 -16.70
CA ALA A 58 17.50 -7.03 -17.58
C ALA A 58 17.39 -8.56 -17.36
N PRO A 59 17.40 -9.36 -18.46
CA PRO A 59 17.46 -10.81 -18.32
C PRO A 59 18.68 -11.24 -17.50
N GLN A 60 18.49 -12.15 -16.58
CA GLN A 60 19.57 -12.70 -15.77
C GLN A 60 20.22 -13.88 -16.50
N GLU A 61 21.54 -13.98 -16.39
CA GLU A 61 22.23 -15.20 -16.85
C GLU A 61 21.83 -16.39 -15.96
N PRO A 62 21.53 -17.56 -16.54
CA PRO A 62 21.10 -18.72 -15.75
C PRO A 62 22.20 -19.21 -14.79
N ILE A 63 21.82 -19.40 -13.54
CA ILE A 63 22.67 -20.07 -12.56
C ILE A 63 22.51 -21.59 -12.77
N THR A 64 23.62 -22.30 -13.06
CA THR A 64 23.62 -23.71 -13.37
C THR A 64 24.57 -24.54 -12.50
N ASP A 65 25.35 -23.90 -11.64
CA ASP A 65 26.27 -24.55 -10.72
C ASP A 65 25.73 -24.46 -9.29
N PHE A 66 25.54 -25.60 -8.63
CA PHE A 66 24.95 -25.72 -7.32
C PHE A 66 25.87 -26.45 -6.36
N ALA A 67 26.14 -25.86 -5.20
CA ALA A 67 26.88 -26.51 -4.12
C ALA A 67 26.06 -27.68 -3.55
N GLU A 68 24.76 -27.48 -3.38
CA GLU A 68 23.84 -28.49 -2.89
C GLU A 68 22.48 -28.38 -3.61
N THR A 69 21.78 -29.53 -3.67
CA THR A 69 20.40 -29.63 -4.13
C THR A 69 19.54 -30.25 -3.03
N HIS A 70 18.46 -29.57 -2.69
CA HIS A 70 17.49 -29.97 -1.68
C HIS A 70 16.14 -30.26 -2.33
N GLU A 71 15.45 -31.32 -1.88
CA GLU A 71 14.21 -31.79 -2.50
C GLU A 71 13.02 -31.66 -1.56
N TYR A 72 11.98 -30.93 -1.99
CA TYR A 72 10.75 -30.71 -1.24
C TYR A 72 9.51 -30.83 -2.14
N ASP A 73 8.35 -30.86 -1.50
CA ASP A 73 7.08 -30.77 -2.20
C ASP A 73 6.70 -29.30 -2.44
N VAL A 74 6.91 -28.45 -1.42
CA VAL A 74 6.65 -27.02 -1.49
C VAL A 74 7.88 -26.25 -1.00
N VAL A 75 8.28 -25.23 -1.73
CA VAL A 75 9.32 -24.28 -1.32
C VAL A 75 8.67 -22.91 -1.08
N VAL A 76 8.83 -22.36 0.11
CA VAL A 76 8.33 -21.03 0.49
C VAL A 76 9.50 -20.06 0.56
N VAL A 77 9.42 -18.94 -0.18
CA VAL A 77 10.47 -17.91 -0.21
C VAL A 77 10.02 -16.73 0.66
N GLY A 78 10.56 -16.64 1.86
CA GLY A 78 10.26 -15.61 2.86
C GLY A 78 9.55 -16.18 4.10
N ALA A 79 10.06 -15.85 5.29
CA ALA A 79 9.55 -16.27 6.61
C ALA A 79 8.87 -15.10 7.35
N GLY A 80 8.03 -14.35 6.63
CA GLY A 80 7.12 -13.34 7.19
C GLY A 80 5.72 -13.91 7.46
N GLU A 81 4.73 -13.03 7.68
CA GLU A 81 3.35 -13.42 7.98
C GLU A 81 2.77 -14.39 6.95
N SER A 82 2.92 -14.07 5.67
CA SER A 82 2.37 -14.90 4.61
C SER A 82 3.14 -16.20 4.41
N GLY A 83 4.47 -16.16 4.58
CA GLY A 83 5.31 -17.35 4.42
C GLY A 83 5.09 -18.38 5.53
N LEU A 84 5.09 -17.95 6.79
CA LEU A 84 4.82 -18.84 7.93
C LEU A 84 3.42 -19.47 7.84
N SER A 85 2.43 -18.71 7.39
CA SER A 85 1.06 -19.21 7.18
C SER A 85 1.01 -20.25 6.04
N ALA A 86 1.77 -20.05 4.96
CA ALA A 86 1.85 -21.00 3.87
C ALA A 86 2.59 -22.29 4.29
N VAL A 87 3.69 -22.17 5.04
CA VAL A 87 4.41 -23.31 5.62
C VAL A 87 3.48 -24.15 6.49
N HIS A 88 2.70 -23.51 7.38
CA HIS A 88 1.77 -24.21 8.26
C HIS A 88 0.80 -25.10 7.47
N THR A 89 0.02 -24.49 6.59
CA THR A 89 -1.04 -25.22 5.89
C THR A 89 -0.51 -26.25 4.89
N ALA A 90 0.69 -26.02 4.34
CA ALA A 90 1.37 -27.02 3.51
C ALA A 90 1.83 -28.23 4.35
N LEU A 91 2.38 -28.01 5.54
CA LEU A 91 2.70 -29.10 6.48
C LEU A 91 1.46 -29.87 6.94
N GLU A 92 0.38 -29.16 7.29
CA GLU A 92 -0.89 -29.76 7.70
C GLU A 92 -1.46 -30.67 6.61
N ALA A 93 -1.27 -30.31 5.34
CA ALA A 93 -1.62 -31.12 4.19
C ALA A 93 -0.63 -32.28 3.90
N GLY A 94 0.40 -32.45 4.73
CA GLY A 94 1.36 -33.55 4.64
C GLY A 94 2.53 -33.33 3.65
N ALA A 95 2.73 -32.11 3.15
CA ALA A 95 3.85 -31.80 2.25
C ALA A 95 5.18 -31.69 3.03
N ARG A 96 6.29 -32.06 2.39
CA ARG A 96 7.64 -31.69 2.84
C ARG A 96 7.90 -30.25 2.43
N VAL A 97 8.22 -29.38 3.39
CA VAL A 97 8.30 -27.93 3.17
C VAL A 97 9.67 -27.38 3.55
N ALA A 98 10.29 -26.67 2.62
CA ALA A 98 11.39 -25.75 2.91
C ALA A 98 10.90 -24.30 2.95
N CYS A 99 11.43 -23.54 3.90
CA CYS A 99 11.26 -22.08 3.95
C CYS A 99 12.64 -21.43 3.87
N VAL A 100 12.91 -20.68 2.81
CA VAL A 100 14.16 -19.94 2.62
C VAL A 100 13.93 -18.46 2.98
N GLN A 101 14.88 -17.87 3.71
CA GLN A 101 14.77 -16.48 4.19
C GLN A 101 16.08 -15.73 3.97
N ASN A 102 16.01 -14.51 3.46
CA ASN A 102 17.18 -13.70 3.12
C ASN A 102 17.93 -13.12 4.33
N ILE A 103 17.33 -13.12 5.51
CA ILE A 103 17.93 -12.66 6.76
C ILE A 103 18.04 -13.79 7.78
N SER A 104 18.62 -13.49 8.94
CA SER A 104 18.97 -14.49 9.97
C SER A 104 17.81 -15.01 10.82
N ALA A 105 16.58 -14.51 10.62
CA ALA A 105 15.43 -14.90 11.43
C ALA A 105 14.10 -14.72 10.66
N ALA A 106 13.04 -15.36 11.14
CA ALA A 106 11.69 -15.02 10.75
C ALA A 106 11.35 -13.61 11.22
N GLN A 107 10.77 -12.79 10.34
CA GLN A 107 10.51 -11.39 10.64
C GLN A 107 9.28 -10.87 9.90
N THR A 108 8.46 -10.10 10.64
CA THR A 108 7.27 -9.44 10.13
C THR A 108 7.50 -7.93 9.96
N THR A 109 6.70 -7.29 9.10
CA THR A 109 6.75 -5.83 8.94
C THR A 109 5.94 -5.11 10.01
N GLY A 110 4.90 -5.78 10.51
CA GLY A 110 3.99 -5.26 11.53
C GLY A 110 3.48 -6.38 12.41
N ASN A 111 2.61 -6.03 13.34
CA ASN A 111 2.08 -6.94 14.33
C ASN A 111 0.56 -6.73 14.58
N MET A 112 -0.12 -6.05 13.64
CA MET A 112 -1.56 -5.82 13.69
C MET A 112 -2.25 -6.48 12.52
N ALA A 113 -3.27 -7.29 12.78
CA ALA A 113 -4.03 -7.96 11.75
C ALA A 113 -5.54 -7.68 11.88
N ALA A 114 -6.27 -7.85 10.78
CA ALA A 114 -7.72 -7.77 10.75
C ALA A 114 -8.35 -8.98 10.09
N SER A 115 -9.51 -9.39 10.63
CA SER A 115 -10.41 -10.39 10.04
C SER A 115 -11.86 -9.93 10.12
N ILE A 116 -12.72 -10.53 9.31
CA ILE A 116 -14.17 -10.40 9.48
C ILE A 116 -14.61 -11.41 10.55
N ASP A 117 -15.47 -10.98 11.48
CA ASP A 117 -16.19 -11.90 12.38
C ASP A 117 -17.40 -12.48 11.64
N LEU A 118 -17.20 -13.65 11.05
CA LEU A 118 -18.22 -14.37 10.29
C LEU A 118 -19.35 -14.95 11.19
N THR A 119 -19.20 -14.88 12.50
CA THR A 119 -20.28 -15.30 13.44
C THR A 119 -21.34 -14.21 13.60
N GLN A 120 -20.99 -12.96 13.33
CA GLN A 120 -21.85 -11.79 13.43
C GLN A 120 -22.11 -11.07 12.09
N THR A 121 -21.41 -11.47 11.03
CA THR A 121 -21.49 -10.83 9.70
C THR A 121 -22.07 -11.83 8.71
N ASP A 122 -23.25 -11.54 8.18
CA ASP A 122 -23.86 -12.38 7.16
C ASP A 122 -23.20 -12.20 5.78
N GLU A 123 -23.51 -13.09 4.82
CA GLU A 123 -22.89 -13.07 3.49
C GLU A 123 -23.14 -11.75 2.75
N ALA A 124 -24.27 -11.10 2.92
CA ALA A 124 -24.56 -9.82 2.27
C ALA A 124 -23.66 -8.70 2.81
N ALA A 125 -23.41 -8.70 4.13
CA ALA A 125 -22.49 -7.79 4.79
C ALA A 125 -21.02 -8.10 4.42
N VAL A 126 -20.64 -9.39 4.27
CA VAL A 126 -19.32 -9.78 3.74
C VAL A 126 -19.12 -9.21 2.34
N GLN A 127 -20.10 -9.36 1.45
CA GLN A 127 -20.03 -8.80 0.09
C GLN A 127 -20.03 -7.26 0.08
N ALA A 128 -20.69 -6.62 1.05
CA ALA A 128 -20.59 -5.17 1.25
C ALA A 128 -19.18 -4.74 1.65
N CYS A 129 -18.50 -5.51 2.52
CA CYS A 129 -17.10 -5.30 2.87
C CYS A 129 -16.16 -5.40 1.65
N VAL A 130 -16.35 -6.45 0.84
CA VAL A 130 -15.59 -6.63 -0.42
C VAL A 130 -15.80 -5.43 -1.35
N SER A 131 -17.03 -4.95 -1.47
CA SER A 131 -17.35 -3.78 -2.28
C SER A 131 -16.75 -2.49 -1.71
N PHE A 132 -16.73 -2.36 -0.38
CA PHE A 132 -16.09 -1.25 0.32
C PHE A 132 -14.58 -1.19 0.04
N ILE A 133 -13.86 -2.32 0.18
CA ILE A 133 -12.43 -2.39 -0.11
C ILE A 133 -12.16 -2.06 -1.58
N ASN A 134 -12.97 -2.56 -2.50
CA ASN A 134 -12.85 -2.27 -3.93
C ASN A 134 -13.05 -0.76 -4.21
N TRP A 135 -14.08 -0.15 -3.64
CA TRP A 135 -14.30 1.30 -3.74
C TRP A 135 -13.13 2.10 -3.20
N LYS A 136 -12.64 1.74 -2.01
CA LYS A 136 -11.48 2.42 -1.38
C LYS A 136 -10.16 2.19 -2.11
N SER A 137 -10.10 1.20 -2.96
CA SER A 137 -8.98 0.87 -3.85
C SER A 137 -9.17 1.45 -5.27
N ASP A 138 -9.96 2.51 -5.43
CA ASP A 138 -10.24 3.17 -6.72
C ASP A 138 -10.80 2.20 -7.78
N TYR A 139 -11.56 1.18 -7.34
CA TYR A 139 -12.11 0.08 -8.17
C TYR A 139 -11.04 -0.71 -8.93
N ARG A 140 -9.81 -0.75 -8.44
CA ARG A 140 -8.66 -1.42 -9.07
C ARG A 140 -8.23 -2.69 -8.33
N SER A 141 -8.86 -3.03 -7.21
CA SER A 141 -8.59 -4.30 -6.52
C SER A 141 -9.16 -5.48 -7.28
N ASN A 142 -8.48 -6.62 -7.22
CA ASN A 142 -9.01 -7.90 -7.66
C ASN A 142 -10.02 -8.41 -6.63
N ARG A 143 -11.29 -8.46 -7.03
CA ARG A 143 -12.39 -8.86 -6.14
C ARG A 143 -12.22 -10.27 -5.59
N ASP A 144 -11.66 -11.19 -6.36
CA ASP A 144 -11.50 -12.60 -5.94
C ASP A 144 -10.48 -12.70 -4.80
N LEU A 145 -9.38 -11.96 -4.87
CA LEU A 145 -8.40 -11.90 -3.78
C LEU A 145 -8.98 -11.30 -2.50
N VAL A 146 -9.83 -10.27 -2.65
CA VAL A 146 -10.53 -9.68 -1.50
C VAL A 146 -11.54 -10.66 -0.90
N ASN A 147 -12.26 -11.42 -1.74
CA ASN A 147 -13.17 -12.48 -1.27
C ASN A 147 -12.42 -13.60 -0.52
N ILE A 148 -11.23 -14.00 -0.97
CA ILE A 148 -10.41 -14.98 -0.24
C ILE A 148 -10.13 -14.49 1.17
N TRP A 149 -9.69 -13.23 1.33
CA TRP A 149 -9.50 -12.65 2.65
C TRP A 149 -10.80 -12.62 3.44
N ALA A 150 -11.88 -12.13 2.84
CA ALA A 150 -13.15 -11.94 3.54
C ALA A 150 -13.70 -13.24 4.14
N HIS A 151 -13.53 -14.38 3.48
CA HIS A 151 -14.07 -15.67 3.91
C HIS A 151 -13.10 -16.54 4.70
N ASN A 152 -11.79 -16.30 4.63
CA ASN A 152 -10.79 -17.16 5.27
C ASN A 152 -10.00 -16.45 6.39
N SER A 153 -10.15 -15.11 6.54
CA SER A 153 -9.33 -14.36 7.49
C SER A 153 -9.57 -14.75 8.94
N GLN A 154 -10.81 -15.09 9.31
CA GLN A 154 -11.14 -15.48 10.68
C GLN A 154 -10.40 -16.76 11.08
N GLU A 155 -10.43 -17.79 10.23
CA GLU A 155 -9.72 -19.06 10.47
C GLU A 155 -8.21 -18.85 10.53
N ALA A 156 -7.67 -18.13 9.55
CA ALA A 156 -6.24 -17.87 9.45
C ALA A 156 -5.69 -17.08 10.66
N LEU A 157 -6.42 -16.07 11.13
CA LEU A 157 -6.01 -15.29 12.29
C LEU A 157 -6.20 -16.06 13.61
N ALA A 158 -7.22 -16.88 13.72
CA ALA A 158 -7.42 -17.75 14.88
C ALA A 158 -6.23 -18.71 15.05
N TRP A 159 -5.80 -19.33 13.94
CA TRP A 159 -4.60 -20.17 13.93
C TRP A 159 -3.35 -19.37 14.35
N TRP A 160 -3.12 -18.19 13.75
CA TRP A 160 -1.95 -17.35 14.06
C TRP A 160 -1.90 -16.99 15.54
N ALA A 161 -3.05 -16.62 16.13
CA ALA A 161 -3.16 -16.30 17.54
C ALA A 161 -2.89 -17.52 18.44
N GLU A 162 -3.39 -18.70 18.08
CA GLU A 162 -3.16 -19.94 18.82
C GLU A 162 -1.68 -20.33 18.83
N GLU A 163 -1.02 -20.27 17.66
CA GLU A 163 0.40 -20.59 17.56
C GLU A 163 1.29 -19.60 18.33
N ALA A 164 1.01 -18.30 18.22
CA ALA A 164 1.73 -17.27 18.95
C ALA A 164 1.58 -17.44 20.48
N ALA A 165 0.38 -17.82 20.94
CA ALA A 165 0.10 -18.04 22.35
C ALA A 165 0.92 -19.18 22.97
N LYS A 166 1.35 -20.20 22.20
CA LYS A 166 2.22 -21.29 22.68
C LYS A 166 3.56 -20.78 23.20
N GLY A 167 4.05 -19.65 22.69
CA GLY A 167 5.25 -18.97 23.20
C GLY A 167 4.96 -17.77 24.12
N GLY A 168 3.71 -17.63 24.59
CA GLY A 168 3.32 -16.57 25.51
C GLY A 168 3.04 -15.21 24.85
N VAL A 169 2.89 -15.18 23.52
CA VAL A 169 2.49 -13.96 22.79
C VAL A 169 0.97 -13.91 22.73
N GLU A 170 0.39 -13.00 23.50
CA GLU A 170 -1.06 -12.84 23.56
C GLU A 170 -1.57 -11.99 22.40
N SER A 171 -2.70 -12.38 21.81
CA SER A 171 -3.45 -11.53 20.90
C SER A 171 -4.36 -10.58 21.68
N LYS A 172 -4.47 -9.35 21.20
CA LYS A 172 -5.36 -8.33 21.75
C LYS A 172 -6.30 -7.85 20.63
N PRO A 173 -7.40 -8.58 20.37
CA PRO A 173 -8.35 -8.17 19.35
C PRO A 173 -9.06 -6.88 19.78
N HIS A 174 -9.35 -6.04 18.80
CA HIS A 174 -10.19 -4.87 18.94
C HIS A 174 -11.40 -5.03 18.03
N ASP A 175 -12.56 -5.21 18.64
CA ASP A 175 -13.80 -5.38 17.90
C ASP A 175 -14.26 -4.01 17.35
N ALA A 176 -14.59 -3.99 16.08
CA ALA A 176 -15.07 -2.81 15.38
C ALA A 176 -16.25 -3.16 14.47
N VAL A 177 -17.09 -2.18 14.20
CA VAL A 177 -18.17 -2.30 13.22
C VAL A 177 -17.95 -1.28 12.11
N LEU A 178 -17.83 -1.78 10.89
CA LEU A 178 -17.80 -0.96 9.68
C LEU A 178 -19.20 -0.94 9.07
N SER A 179 -19.86 0.22 9.10
CA SER A 179 -21.15 0.39 8.43
C SER A 179 -20.95 0.89 7.02
N TYR A 180 -21.47 0.16 6.03
CA TYR A 180 -21.39 0.53 4.63
C TYR A 180 -22.66 0.12 3.86
N ASN A 181 -23.27 1.07 3.15
CA ASN A 181 -24.48 0.86 2.35
C ASN A 181 -25.65 0.19 3.10
N GLY A 182 -25.75 0.43 4.40
CA GLY A 182 -26.81 -0.13 5.24
C GLY A 182 -26.51 -1.54 5.77
N TYR A 183 -25.30 -2.03 5.61
CA TYR A 183 -24.80 -3.27 6.20
C TYR A 183 -23.81 -2.95 7.32
N ASP A 184 -23.88 -3.70 8.39
CA ASP A 184 -22.91 -3.66 9.49
C ASP A 184 -21.97 -4.86 9.36
N ILE A 185 -20.69 -4.59 9.20
CA ILE A 185 -19.62 -5.58 9.07
C ILE A 185 -18.88 -5.62 10.40
N HIS A 186 -18.95 -6.72 11.10
CA HIS A 186 -18.23 -6.93 12.35
C HIS A 186 -16.81 -7.39 12.05
N LEU A 187 -15.83 -6.75 12.67
CA LEU A 187 -14.41 -6.95 12.42
C LEU A 187 -13.67 -7.21 13.74
N HIS A 188 -12.74 -8.14 13.73
CA HIS A 188 -11.62 -8.15 14.65
C HIS A 188 -10.49 -7.33 14.02
N ALA A 189 -10.57 -6.02 14.13
CA ALA A 189 -9.61 -5.08 13.57
C ALA A 189 -8.52 -4.78 14.60
N ASN A 190 -7.34 -4.38 14.12
CA ASN A 190 -6.27 -3.93 15.01
C ASN A 190 -5.89 -4.97 16.09
N THR A 191 -5.96 -6.27 15.73
CA THR A 191 -5.53 -7.35 16.61
C THR A 191 -4.02 -7.33 16.74
N TYR A 192 -3.50 -7.09 17.93
CA TYR A 192 -2.06 -7.04 18.19
C TYR A 192 -1.49 -8.40 18.60
N PHE A 193 -0.33 -8.73 18.05
CA PHE A 193 0.51 -9.89 18.39
C PHE A 193 1.89 -9.36 18.84
N HIS A 194 2.00 -8.88 20.06
CA HIS A 194 3.16 -8.10 20.47
C HIS A 194 3.58 -8.40 21.91
N VAL A 195 4.88 -8.49 22.09
CA VAL A 195 5.55 -8.43 23.41
C VAL A 195 6.34 -7.13 23.46
N GLU A 196 6.30 -6.43 24.58
CA GLU A 196 7.01 -5.14 24.74
C GLU A 196 8.49 -5.29 24.37
N GLY A 197 8.95 -4.40 23.50
CA GLY A 197 10.32 -4.42 22.97
C GLY A 197 10.60 -5.46 21.88
N ASN A 198 9.64 -6.32 21.50
CA ASN A 198 9.82 -7.32 20.45
C ASN A 198 8.59 -7.41 19.53
N HIS A 199 8.63 -6.68 18.42
CA HIS A 199 7.56 -6.70 17.41
C HIS A 199 7.47 -8.02 16.64
N ASN A 200 8.56 -8.81 16.63
CA ASN A 200 8.64 -10.08 15.90
C ASN A 200 8.34 -11.31 16.76
N ALA A 201 7.92 -11.13 18.01
CA ALA A 201 7.75 -12.23 18.96
C ALA A 201 6.85 -13.35 18.40
N ALA A 202 5.72 -13.01 17.77
CA ALA A 202 4.83 -13.99 17.17
C ALA A 202 5.50 -14.79 16.04
N ALA A 203 6.18 -14.10 15.12
CA ALA A 203 6.85 -14.76 14.01
C ALA A 203 7.96 -15.71 14.47
N THR A 204 8.74 -15.32 15.48
CA THR A 204 9.77 -16.16 16.06
C THR A 204 9.17 -17.45 16.63
N VAL A 205 8.15 -17.33 17.49
CA VAL A 205 7.47 -18.49 18.10
C VAL A 205 6.87 -19.41 17.06
N ILE A 206 6.17 -18.84 16.06
CA ILE A 206 5.52 -19.62 15.01
C ILE A 206 6.55 -20.36 14.16
N ALA A 207 7.67 -19.71 13.79
CA ALA A 207 8.74 -20.35 13.04
C ALA A 207 9.37 -21.53 13.82
N GLU A 208 9.59 -21.37 15.13
CA GLU A 208 10.08 -22.44 16.01
C GLU A 208 9.09 -23.62 16.08
N ASN A 209 7.80 -23.33 16.22
CA ASN A 209 6.75 -24.36 16.25
C ASN A 209 6.67 -25.13 14.93
N LEU A 210 6.74 -24.41 13.80
CA LEU A 210 6.71 -25.03 12.47
C LEU A 210 7.97 -25.87 12.19
N ALA A 211 9.14 -25.43 12.65
CA ALA A 211 10.36 -26.23 12.58
C ALA A 211 10.24 -27.50 13.43
N ALA A 212 9.69 -27.40 14.64
CA ALA A 212 9.41 -28.56 15.48
C ALA A 212 8.36 -29.51 14.85
N ALA A 213 7.45 -28.99 14.02
CA ALA A 213 6.47 -29.77 13.28
C ALA A 213 7.02 -30.40 11.97
N GLY A 214 8.27 -30.10 11.61
CA GLY A 214 8.97 -30.75 10.49
C GLY A 214 9.24 -29.87 9.27
N ALA A 215 8.97 -28.56 9.32
CA ALA A 215 9.44 -27.63 8.29
C ALA A 215 10.95 -27.39 8.42
N GLU A 216 11.63 -27.26 7.31
CA GLU A 216 13.05 -26.92 7.29
C GLU A 216 13.23 -25.45 6.92
N PHE A 217 13.89 -24.67 7.82
CA PHE A 217 14.16 -23.26 7.64
C PHE A 217 15.62 -23.02 7.28
N PHE A 218 15.83 -22.27 6.20
CA PHE A 218 17.15 -21.87 5.71
C PHE A 218 17.24 -20.34 5.77
N TYR A 219 18.00 -19.84 6.74
CA TYR A 219 18.21 -18.41 6.97
C TYR A 219 19.47 -17.90 6.26
N ASN A 220 19.55 -16.59 6.00
CA ASN A 220 20.60 -15.94 5.21
C ASN A 220 20.78 -16.57 3.82
N MET A 221 19.67 -16.92 3.20
CA MET A 221 19.58 -17.61 1.91
C MET A 221 18.68 -16.80 0.95
N PRO A 222 19.11 -15.61 0.47
CA PRO A 222 18.33 -14.81 -0.48
C PRO A 222 18.09 -15.59 -1.78
N CYS A 223 16.84 -15.62 -2.25
CA CYS A 223 16.47 -16.18 -3.53
C CYS A 223 16.95 -15.27 -4.66
N LYS A 224 17.75 -15.81 -5.57
CA LYS A 224 18.35 -15.11 -6.71
C LYS A 224 17.63 -15.38 -8.01
N GLN A 225 17.23 -16.62 -8.25
CA GLN A 225 16.53 -17.06 -9.46
C GLN A 225 15.50 -18.14 -9.14
N LEU A 226 14.60 -18.38 -10.07
CA LEU A 226 13.73 -19.54 -10.07
C LEU A 226 14.20 -20.52 -11.15
N GLN A 227 14.20 -21.80 -10.82
CA GLN A 227 14.45 -22.85 -11.80
C GLN A 227 13.17 -23.11 -12.59
N THR A 228 13.28 -23.15 -13.91
CA THR A 228 12.20 -23.53 -14.81
C THR A 228 12.60 -24.78 -15.64
N ASP A 229 11.60 -25.57 -16.00
CA ASP A 229 11.79 -26.67 -16.97
C ASP A 229 11.62 -26.17 -18.42
N GLU A 230 11.73 -27.07 -19.37
CA GLU A 230 11.60 -26.81 -20.81
C GLU A 230 10.21 -26.24 -21.20
N SER A 231 9.19 -26.47 -20.39
CA SER A 231 7.83 -25.94 -20.61
C SER A 231 7.63 -24.54 -20.05
N GLY A 232 8.60 -24.02 -19.28
CA GLY A 232 8.51 -22.77 -18.54
C GLY A 232 7.85 -22.92 -17.16
N ALA A 233 7.54 -24.15 -16.72
CA ALA A 233 7.03 -24.38 -15.37
C ALA A 233 8.13 -24.16 -14.33
N VAL A 234 7.80 -23.50 -13.22
CA VAL A 234 8.72 -23.30 -12.10
C VAL A 234 8.82 -24.58 -11.29
N THR A 235 10.04 -25.09 -11.13
CA THR A 235 10.35 -26.34 -10.47
C THR A 235 11.22 -26.19 -9.24
N GLY A 236 11.65 -24.97 -8.89
CA GLY A 236 12.45 -24.71 -7.71
C GLY A 236 12.88 -23.27 -7.53
N ALA A 237 13.55 -23.00 -6.42
CA ALA A 237 14.18 -21.73 -6.10
C ALA A 237 15.68 -21.90 -5.97
N ILE A 238 16.46 -20.97 -6.52
CA ILE A 238 17.91 -20.92 -6.44
C ILE A 238 18.28 -19.81 -5.48
N CYS A 239 18.92 -20.18 -4.38
CA CYS A 239 19.31 -19.28 -3.31
C CYS A 239 20.84 -19.24 -3.17
N GLU A 240 21.35 -18.14 -2.63
CA GLU A 240 22.78 -17.93 -2.41
C GLU A 240 23.06 -17.88 -0.92
N ASP A 241 24.07 -18.61 -0.45
CA ASP A 241 24.48 -18.55 0.93
C ASP A 241 25.45 -17.38 1.20
N ALA A 242 25.92 -17.25 2.46
CA ALA A 242 26.81 -16.17 2.88
C ALA A 242 28.22 -16.24 2.23
N ASP A 243 28.61 -17.41 1.72
CA ASP A 243 29.89 -17.64 1.04
C ASP A 243 29.76 -17.43 -0.49
N GLY A 244 28.55 -17.11 -0.97
CA GLY A 244 28.25 -16.90 -2.39
C GLY A 244 28.01 -18.20 -3.18
N ALA A 245 27.86 -19.33 -2.50
CA ALA A 245 27.54 -20.57 -3.15
C ALA A 245 26.02 -20.68 -3.39
N HIS A 246 25.65 -21.25 -4.56
CA HIS A 246 24.26 -21.41 -4.92
C HIS A 246 23.72 -22.77 -4.46
N HIS A 247 22.51 -22.74 -3.91
CA HIS A 247 21.75 -23.91 -3.48
C HIS A 247 20.44 -23.97 -4.27
N LEU A 248 20.14 -25.15 -4.81
CA LEU A 248 18.89 -25.40 -5.50
C LEU A 248 17.89 -26.07 -4.54
N PHE A 249 16.74 -25.47 -4.35
CA PHE A 249 15.60 -26.04 -3.63
C PHE A 249 14.53 -26.45 -4.66
N THR A 250 14.45 -27.74 -4.99
CA THR A 250 13.43 -28.25 -5.92
C THR A 250 12.06 -28.36 -5.23
N ALA A 251 10.99 -28.11 -5.98
CA ALA A 251 9.62 -28.14 -5.50
C ALA A 251 8.75 -28.97 -6.46
N THR A 252 8.26 -30.11 -6.01
CA THR A 252 7.45 -31.00 -6.88
C THR A 252 6.02 -30.49 -7.08
N LYS A 253 5.51 -29.61 -6.17
CA LYS A 253 4.16 -29.05 -6.21
C LYS A 253 4.17 -27.56 -6.52
N GLY A 254 5.17 -26.80 -6.05
CA GLY A 254 5.31 -25.39 -6.38
C GLY A 254 6.17 -24.58 -5.43
N VAL A 255 6.55 -23.41 -5.92
CA VAL A 255 7.26 -22.35 -5.19
C VAL A 255 6.28 -21.23 -4.84
N ILE A 256 6.23 -20.85 -3.57
CA ILE A 256 5.39 -19.76 -3.06
C ILE A 256 6.27 -18.57 -2.69
N LEU A 257 6.21 -17.49 -3.47
CA LEU A 257 6.88 -16.23 -3.15
C LEU A 257 6.12 -15.50 -2.05
N ALA A 258 6.67 -15.48 -0.86
CA ALA A 258 6.20 -14.77 0.34
C ALA A 258 7.21 -13.72 0.81
N CYS A 259 8.04 -13.24 -0.12
CA CYS A 259 9.23 -12.42 0.10
C CYS A 259 8.93 -10.96 0.48
N GLY A 260 7.65 -10.60 0.58
CA GLY A 260 7.25 -9.22 0.82
C GLY A 260 7.36 -8.35 -0.43
N ASP A 261 7.74 -7.09 -0.23
CA ASP A 261 7.83 -6.07 -1.27
C ASP A 261 9.28 -5.70 -1.62
N TYR A 262 9.45 -4.59 -2.35
CA TYR A 262 10.75 -4.06 -2.79
C TYR A 262 11.06 -2.67 -2.19
N SER A 263 10.49 -2.33 -1.04
CA SER A 263 10.60 -0.98 -0.45
C SER A 263 12.02 -0.56 -0.07
N SER A 264 12.99 -1.48 -0.06
CA SER A 264 14.41 -1.17 0.13
C SER A 264 15.21 -1.10 -1.18
N ASN A 265 14.56 -1.27 -2.33
CA ASN A 265 15.18 -1.17 -3.65
C ASN A 265 14.85 0.17 -4.30
N GLN A 266 15.79 1.12 -4.28
CA GLN A 266 15.57 2.47 -4.79
C GLN A 266 15.25 2.49 -6.29
N GLU A 267 15.87 1.62 -7.10
CA GLU A 267 15.63 1.55 -8.54
C GLU A 267 14.19 1.09 -8.84
N MET A 268 13.70 0.07 -8.11
CA MET A 268 12.31 -0.37 -8.22
C MET A 268 11.33 0.69 -7.68
N LEU A 269 11.67 1.40 -6.60
CA LEU A 269 10.86 2.52 -6.11
C LEU A 269 10.77 3.64 -7.15
N ASP A 270 11.89 4.06 -7.73
CA ASP A 270 11.92 5.12 -8.75
C ASP A 270 11.09 4.73 -9.98
N TYR A 271 11.01 3.44 -10.29
CA TYR A 271 10.26 2.92 -11.43
C TYR A 271 8.77 2.71 -11.12
N TYR A 272 8.41 2.00 -10.05
CA TYR A 272 7.04 1.60 -9.74
C TYR A 272 6.30 2.54 -8.76
N ALA A 273 7.01 3.32 -7.95
CA ALA A 273 6.46 4.21 -6.94
C ALA A 273 7.24 5.54 -6.84
N PRO A 274 7.42 6.28 -7.98
CA PRO A 274 8.28 7.47 -8.03
C PRO A 274 7.84 8.60 -7.09
N ASP A 275 6.59 8.57 -6.64
CA ASP A 275 6.03 9.52 -5.67
C ASP A 275 6.47 9.28 -4.22
N THR A 276 7.24 8.21 -3.96
CA THR A 276 7.88 7.94 -2.66
C THR A 276 9.33 8.44 -2.59
N LYS A 277 9.81 9.09 -3.63
CA LYS A 277 11.18 9.60 -3.66
C LYS A 277 11.44 10.55 -2.50
N GLY A 278 12.55 10.35 -1.80
CA GLY A 278 12.89 11.11 -0.60
C GLY A 278 12.23 10.62 0.70
N PHE A 279 11.39 9.60 0.67
CA PHE A 279 10.83 9.00 1.87
C PHE A 279 11.89 8.12 2.56
N SER A 280 11.84 8.07 3.89
CA SER A 280 12.68 7.15 4.67
C SER A 280 12.13 5.73 4.59
N LEU A 281 13.03 4.78 4.39
CA LEU A 281 12.70 3.36 4.36
C LEU A 281 12.50 2.83 5.78
N PHE A 282 11.65 1.81 5.89
CA PHE A 282 11.34 1.21 7.18
C PHE A 282 12.27 0.05 7.51
N THR A 283 12.77 -0.64 6.48
CA THR A 283 13.72 -1.75 6.59
C THR A 283 14.76 -1.65 5.48
N ASP A 284 15.80 -2.47 5.55
CA ASP A 284 16.89 -2.55 4.57
C ASP A 284 16.97 -3.90 3.83
N PHE A 285 16.10 -4.86 4.16
CA PHE A 285 16.17 -6.23 3.66
C PHE A 285 15.09 -6.61 2.63
N ARG A 286 14.14 -5.70 2.33
CA ARG A 286 13.12 -5.93 1.30
C ARG A 286 13.58 -5.38 -0.04
N ASP A 287 14.54 -6.06 -0.64
CA ASP A 287 15.25 -5.64 -1.85
C ASP A 287 14.53 -6.01 -3.16
N GLY A 288 13.45 -6.81 -3.09
CA GLY A 288 12.69 -7.25 -4.26
C GLY A 288 13.38 -8.33 -5.10
N SER A 289 14.49 -8.90 -4.67
CA SER A 289 15.25 -9.91 -5.45
C SER A 289 14.40 -11.08 -5.88
N ALA A 290 13.57 -11.63 -4.99
CA ALA A 290 12.69 -12.76 -5.34
C ALA A 290 11.52 -12.33 -6.24
N LEU A 291 11.07 -11.06 -6.21
CA LEU A 291 10.12 -10.55 -7.21
C LEU A 291 10.77 -10.47 -8.59
N VAL A 292 12.03 -10.03 -8.66
CA VAL A 292 12.82 -10.02 -9.89
C VAL A 292 13.01 -11.44 -10.41
N ALA A 293 13.29 -12.42 -9.54
CA ALA A 293 13.34 -13.82 -9.92
C ALA A 293 12.01 -14.31 -10.52
N GLY A 294 10.87 -13.91 -9.94
CA GLY A 294 9.55 -14.19 -10.48
C GLY A 294 9.33 -13.57 -11.87
N MET A 295 9.75 -12.31 -12.06
CA MET A 295 9.66 -11.64 -13.37
C MET A 295 10.55 -12.33 -14.42
N ASN A 296 11.74 -12.77 -14.05
CA ASN A 296 12.61 -13.53 -14.97
C ASN A 296 12.05 -14.90 -15.32
N ALA A 297 11.20 -15.50 -14.47
CA ALA A 297 10.43 -16.70 -14.75
C ALA A 297 9.15 -16.43 -15.58
N GLY A 298 8.94 -15.18 -16.04
CA GLY A 298 7.84 -14.77 -16.90
C GLY A 298 6.66 -14.09 -16.20
N ALA A 299 6.67 -13.96 -14.88
CA ALA A 299 5.58 -13.29 -14.17
C ALA A 299 5.60 -11.77 -14.43
N ILE A 300 4.42 -11.15 -14.46
CA ILE A 300 4.28 -9.71 -14.64
C ILE A 300 4.00 -9.00 -13.32
N MET A 301 4.55 -7.81 -13.16
CA MET A 301 4.21 -6.92 -12.04
C MET A 301 2.90 -6.19 -12.30
N THR A 302 2.19 -5.81 -11.24
CA THR A 302 1.03 -4.93 -11.35
C THR A 302 1.39 -3.63 -12.04
N PRO A 303 0.44 -3.01 -12.78
CA PRO A 303 0.70 -1.74 -13.46
C PRO A 303 1.02 -0.60 -12.49
N HIS A 304 1.79 0.39 -12.97
CA HIS A 304 2.07 1.65 -12.24
C HIS A 304 0.77 2.40 -11.88
N THR A 305 0.68 3.16 -10.85
CA THR A 305 1.60 3.35 -9.72
C THR A 305 1.23 2.33 -8.66
N HIS A 306 2.20 1.72 -8.01
CA HIS A 306 1.90 0.75 -6.96
C HIS A 306 1.30 1.44 -5.73
N THR A 307 0.33 0.77 -5.11
CA THR A 307 -0.21 1.16 -3.82
C THR A 307 0.90 1.09 -2.76
N LYS A 308 0.93 2.06 -1.89
CA LYS A 308 1.91 2.16 -0.81
C LYS A 308 1.24 2.32 0.54
N MET A 309 1.93 1.91 1.57
CA MET A 309 1.58 2.25 2.94
C MET A 309 2.49 3.38 3.38
N ILE A 310 1.90 4.49 3.82
CA ILE A 310 2.66 5.66 4.25
C ILE A 310 2.33 5.92 5.71
N HIS A 311 3.36 6.01 6.55
CA HIS A 311 3.22 6.39 7.96
C HIS A 311 3.89 7.74 8.22
N GLY A 312 3.32 8.51 9.12
CA GLY A 312 3.73 9.86 9.43
C GLY A 312 4.07 10.08 10.88
N GLU A 313 3.56 11.15 11.42
CA GLU A 313 3.84 11.68 12.73
C GLU A 313 3.43 10.72 13.85
N PRO A 314 4.05 10.86 15.03
CA PRO A 314 3.59 10.18 16.24
C PRO A 314 2.11 10.49 16.51
N ALA A 315 1.33 9.50 16.91
CA ALA A 315 -0.10 9.64 17.20
C ALA A 315 -0.41 10.76 18.21
N ALA A 316 0.48 10.98 19.20
CA ALA A 316 0.29 11.99 20.23
C ALA A 316 0.23 13.45 19.72
N VAL A 317 0.79 13.75 18.54
CA VAL A 317 0.70 15.09 17.93
C VAL A 317 -0.35 15.16 16.83
N ARG A 318 -0.83 14.03 16.35
CA ARG A 318 -1.73 13.93 15.21
C ARG A 318 -3.18 14.07 15.64
N LEU A 319 -3.90 14.94 14.97
CA LEU A 319 -5.35 15.08 15.06
C LEU A 319 -5.94 14.89 13.67
N GLU A 320 -6.59 13.76 13.41
CA GLU A 320 -7.20 13.45 12.11
C GLU A 320 -8.61 14.06 12.00
N MET A 321 -8.69 15.37 12.17
CA MET A 321 -9.91 16.14 11.97
C MET A 321 -9.73 17.08 10.78
N PRO A 322 -10.77 17.31 9.98
CA PRO A 322 -10.69 18.10 8.76
C PRO A 322 -10.71 19.61 9.04
N PHE A 323 -9.84 20.10 9.91
CA PHE A 323 -9.58 21.51 10.06
C PHE A 323 -8.82 22.07 8.85
N LEU A 324 -8.52 23.35 8.83
CA LEU A 324 -7.85 24.01 7.72
C LEU A 324 -6.41 23.47 7.53
N PHE A 325 -6.06 23.01 6.33
CA PHE A 325 -4.69 22.65 5.97
C PHE A 325 -4.05 23.75 5.14
N VAL A 326 -2.81 24.09 5.50
CA VAL A 326 -1.98 25.02 4.76
C VAL A 326 -0.64 24.38 4.40
N ASP A 327 -0.16 24.70 3.20
CA ASP A 327 1.13 24.26 2.71
C ASP A 327 2.30 24.98 3.41
N GLN A 328 3.51 24.73 2.95
CA GLN A 328 4.72 25.33 3.50
C GLN A 328 4.91 26.82 3.13
N GLU A 329 4.02 27.38 2.32
CA GLU A 329 3.95 28.82 2.01
C GLU A 329 2.76 29.50 2.72
N GLY A 330 1.92 28.75 3.45
CA GLY A 330 0.76 29.25 4.19
C GLY A 330 -0.54 29.28 3.37
N ASN A 331 -0.57 28.67 2.18
CA ASN A 331 -1.75 28.63 1.32
C ASN A 331 -2.59 27.38 1.58
N ARG A 332 -3.91 27.52 1.57
CA ARG A 332 -4.83 26.38 1.53
C ARG A 332 -4.70 25.67 0.18
N PHE A 333 -4.72 24.32 0.16
CA PHE A 333 -4.39 23.56 -1.03
C PHE A 333 -5.32 22.37 -1.34
N MET A 334 -6.34 22.10 -0.49
CA MET A 334 -7.20 20.93 -0.66
C MET A 334 -8.52 21.03 0.10
N ASP A 335 -9.45 20.11 -0.17
CA ASP A 335 -10.55 19.74 0.72
C ASP A 335 -10.00 18.85 1.84
N GLU A 336 -10.04 19.33 3.07
CA GLU A 336 -9.46 18.68 4.23
C GLU A 336 -10.25 17.45 4.71
N THR A 337 -11.40 17.15 4.13
CA THR A 337 -12.14 15.92 4.41
C THR A 337 -11.34 14.67 3.97
N CYS A 338 -10.35 14.84 3.11
CA CYS A 338 -9.34 13.83 2.79
C CYS A 338 -8.19 13.83 3.80
N CYS A 339 -8.44 13.93 5.10
CA CYS A 339 -7.41 14.09 6.13
C CYS A 339 -6.56 12.84 6.42
N ARG A 340 -6.70 11.77 5.66
CA ARG A 340 -5.90 10.54 5.81
C ARG A 340 -4.48 10.70 5.32
N MET A 341 -3.55 10.06 6.02
CA MET A 341 -2.12 10.12 5.72
C MET A 341 -1.78 9.78 4.27
N GLY A 342 -2.36 8.74 3.73
CA GLY A 342 -2.03 8.27 2.40
C GLY A 342 -2.51 9.18 1.28
N TYR A 343 -3.73 9.70 1.39
CA TYR A 343 -4.24 10.65 0.39
C TYR A 343 -3.43 11.94 0.35
N MET A 344 -2.83 12.36 1.46
CA MET A 344 -2.00 13.54 1.53
C MET A 344 -0.75 13.45 0.67
N ASN A 345 -0.25 12.24 0.39
CA ASN A 345 0.86 12.04 -0.53
C ASN A 345 0.57 12.58 -1.95
N ASN A 346 -0.68 12.51 -2.42
CA ASN A 346 -1.05 13.09 -3.69
C ASN A 346 -0.91 14.60 -3.74
N PHE A 347 -1.12 15.27 -2.62
CA PHE A 347 -0.97 16.72 -2.51
C PHE A 347 0.48 17.16 -2.34
N ALA A 348 1.35 16.26 -1.89
CA ALA A 348 2.79 16.48 -1.84
C ALA A 348 3.44 16.50 -3.23
N ARG A 349 2.86 15.84 -4.24
CA ARG A 349 3.46 15.72 -5.58
C ARG A 349 3.87 17.04 -6.24
N PRO A 350 3.07 18.11 -6.22
CA PRO A 350 3.50 19.39 -6.78
C PRO A 350 4.76 19.95 -6.12
N TYR A 351 4.89 19.75 -4.81
CA TYR A 351 6.06 20.18 -4.04
C TYR A 351 7.27 19.28 -4.28
N LEU A 352 7.06 17.97 -4.35
CA LEU A 352 8.09 17.01 -4.73
C LEU A 352 8.65 17.32 -6.11
N ALA A 353 7.79 17.64 -7.08
CA ALA A 353 8.20 18.03 -8.42
C ALA A 353 9.00 19.36 -8.41
N LYS A 354 8.57 20.36 -7.62
CA LYS A 354 9.25 21.64 -7.42
C LYS A 354 10.64 21.45 -6.80
N ALA A 355 10.80 20.51 -5.89
CA ALA A 355 12.07 20.15 -5.26
C ALA A 355 12.91 19.15 -6.07
N GLY A 356 12.49 18.77 -7.28
CA GLY A 356 13.15 17.78 -8.12
C GLY A 356 13.14 16.37 -7.54
N PHE A 357 12.15 16.05 -6.70
CA PHE A 357 12.04 14.79 -5.96
C PHE A 357 13.24 14.46 -5.04
N ALA A 358 14.08 15.45 -4.75
CA ALA A 358 15.30 15.24 -3.95
C ALA A 358 15.11 15.60 -2.47
N ASP A 359 14.08 16.37 -2.14
CA ASP A 359 13.85 16.89 -0.79
C ASP A 359 12.70 16.14 -0.11
N SER A 360 13.03 15.32 0.91
CA SER A 360 12.06 14.59 1.72
C SER A 360 11.13 15.48 2.54
N THR A 361 11.42 16.79 2.65
CA THR A 361 10.57 17.74 3.34
C THR A 361 9.45 18.31 2.45
N ALA A 362 9.44 18.01 1.15
CA ALA A 362 8.45 18.50 0.21
C ALA A 362 7.01 18.04 0.54
N ALA A 363 6.85 16.89 1.19
CA ALA A 363 5.55 16.34 1.61
C ALA A 363 5.01 16.93 2.94
N LYS A 364 5.60 18.01 3.45
CA LYS A 364 5.22 18.63 4.72
C LYS A 364 4.17 19.73 4.55
N PHE A 365 3.31 19.87 5.56
CA PHE A 365 2.28 20.91 5.63
C PHE A 365 1.83 21.09 7.08
N PHE A 366 0.87 21.98 7.34
CA PHE A 366 0.34 22.22 8.67
C PHE A 366 -1.19 22.12 8.69
N SER A 367 -1.75 21.61 9.79
CA SER A 367 -3.17 21.68 10.10
C SER A 367 -3.38 22.81 11.11
N LEU A 368 -4.14 23.82 10.75
CA LEU A 368 -4.52 24.90 11.64
C LEU A 368 -5.78 24.49 12.42
N VAL A 369 -5.72 24.57 13.74
CA VAL A 369 -6.74 24.05 14.63
C VAL A 369 -7.29 25.21 15.50
N PRO A 370 -8.63 25.41 15.57
CA PRO A 370 -9.22 26.45 16.41
C PRO A 370 -9.14 26.11 17.90
N ALA A 371 -9.18 27.11 18.76
CA ALA A 371 -9.11 26.95 20.21
C ALA A 371 -10.19 26.02 20.78
N ASN A 372 -11.37 26.00 20.16
CA ASN A 372 -12.51 25.19 20.57
C ASN A 372 -12.63 23.85 19.86
N TRP A 373 -11.53 23.30 19.31
CA TRP A 373 -11.51 22.07 18.52
C TRP A 373 -12.17 20.86 19.21
N GLU A 374 -12.07 20.76 20.53
CA GLU A 374 -12.67 19.68 21.31
C GLU A 374 -14.20 19.63 21.19
N SER A 375 -14.85 20.80 20.97
CA SER A 375 -16.31 20.86 20.83
C SER A 375 -16.83 20.15 19.57
N TYR A 376 -15.99 19.96 18.56
CA TYR A 376 -16.32 19.26 17.31
C TYR A 376 -15.97 17.77 17.35
N TYR A 377 -15.23 17.34 18.35
CA TYR A 377 -14.69 15.97 18.40
C TYR A 377 -15.81 14.92 18.41
N GLU A 378 -16.79 15.06 19.31
CA GLU A 378 -17.87 14.05 19.43
C GLU A 378 -18.82 14.07 18.22
N GLU A 379 -19.11 15.25 17.67
CA GLU A 379 -19.96 15.37 16.48
C GLU A 379 -19.28 14.76 15.26
N TRP A 380 -18.01 15.04 15.05
CA TRP A 380 -17.28 14.58 13.89
C TRP A 380 -16.91 13.10 14.00
N LYS A 381 -16.73 12.57 15.21
CA LYS A 381 -16.57 11.15 15.47
C LYS A 381 -17.76 10.34 14.95
N ALA A 382 -19.00 10.79 15.19
CA ALA A 382 -20.19 10.12 14.70
C ALA A 382 -20.46 10.32 13.21
N ALA A 383 -20.01 11.45 12.65
CA ALA A 383 -20.25 11.84 11.25
C ALA A 383 -19.09 11.53 10.31
N SER A 384 -17.90 11.27 10.86
CA SER A 384 -16.70 10.96 10.09
C SER A 384 -16.70 9.50 9.68
N PRO A 385 -16.31 9.16 8.43
CA PRO A 385 -15.96 7.80 8.08
C PRO A 385 -14.70 7.30 8.82
N TYR A 386 -14.08 8.16 9.62
CA TYR A 386 -12.88 7.86 10.40
C TYR A 386 -13.25 7.76 11.87
N ASP A 387 -12.84 6.66 12.50
CA ASP A 387 -12.93 6.54 13.95
C ASP A 387 -11.85 7.41 14.61
N ILE A 388 -12.25 8.65 14.99
CA ILE A 388 -11.38 9.57 15.72
C ILE A 388 -11.11 9.05 17.15
N SER A 389 -11.91 8.08 17.64
CA SER A 389 -11.75 7.48 18.97
C SER A 389 -10.50 6.62 19.14
N ARG A 390 -9.81 6.29 18.05
CA ARG A 390 -8.55 5.53 18.03
C ARG A 390 -7.44 6.13 18.87
N TYR A 391 -7.51 7.41 19.15
CA TYR A 391 -6.50 8.13 19.92
C TYR A 391 -6.82 8.23 21.40
N ASN A 392 -7.63 7.32 21.93
CA ASN A 392 -7.85 7.15 23.37
C ASN A 392 -6.76 6.26 24.00
N GLY A 393 -6.35 6.55 25.21
CA GLY A 393 -5.30 5.84 25.94
C GLY A 393 -3.91 6.45 25.76
N ASP A 394 -2.87 5.63 25.63
CA ASP A 394 -1.46 6.06 25.56
C ASP A 394 -1.13 6.91 24.32
N ASN A 395 -1.98 6.84 23.30
CA ASN A 395 -1.88 7.63 22.08
C ASN A 395 -2.79 8.86 22.07
N LYS A 396 -3.23 9.31 23.24
CA LYS A 396 -4.10 10.49 23.36
C LYS A 396 -3.43 11.72 22.75
N VAL A 397 -4.21 12.46 21.97
CA VAL A 397 -3.81 13.77 21.45
C VAL A 397 -3.33 14.66 22.61
N ASN A 398 -2.15 15.24 22.47
CA ASN A 398 -1.58 16.15 23.45
C ASN A 398 -1.32 17.53 22.83
N PRO A 399 -2.25 18.50 23.05
CA PRO A 399 -2.12 19.86 22.51
C PRO A 399 -0.88 20.62 23.00
N GLU A 400 -0.26 20.24 24.11
CA GLU A 400 0.98 20.86 24.59
C GLU A 400 2.16 20.66 23.62
N LYS A 401 2.03 19.68 22.72
CA LYS A 401 3.03 19.40 21.68
C LYS A 401 2.76 20.14 20.37
N TRP A 402 1.67 20.90 20.29
CA TRP A 402 1.33 21.66 19.12
C TRP A 402 2.03 23.02 19.10
N ILE A 403 2.26 23.53 17.92
CA ILE A 403 2.73 24.90 17.72
C ILE A 403 1.60 25.83 18.14
N THR A 404 1.87 26.81 19.01
CA THR A 404 0.84 27.67 19.60
C THR A 404 1.25 29.12 19.54
N ALA A 405 0.30 30.01 19.22
CA ALA A 405 0.49 31.46 19.28
C ALA A 405 -0.84 32.19 19.58
N ASP A 406 -0.75 33.42 20.09
CA ASP A 406 -1.91 34.22 20.41
C ASP A 406 -2.51 34.95 19.19
N THR A 407 -1.74 35.08 18.10
CA THR A 407 -2.15 35.74 16.85
C THR A 407 -1.78 34.87 15.65
N ILE A 408 -2.42 35.10 14.49
CA ILE A 408 -2.10 34.37 13.25
C ILE A 408 -0.68 34.70 12.76
N GLU A 409 -0.26 35.96 12.91
CA GLU A 409 1.10 36.39 12.58
C GLU A 409 2.13 35.68 13.45
N GLY A 410 1.89 35.63 14.77
CA GLY A 410 2.75 34.86 15.69
C GLY A 410 2.75 33.37 15.40
N LEU A 411 1.63 32.82 14.92
CA LEU A 411 1.56 31.43 14.49
C LEU A 411 2.44 31.17 13.27
N ALA A 412 2.45 32.07 12.27
CA ALA A 412 3.33 31.97 11.11
C ALA A 412 4.81 31.97 11.51
N GLU A 413 5.19 32.87 12.44
CA GLU A 413 6.55 32.92 12.98
C GLU A 413 6.93 31.61 13.71
N ALA A 414 6.03 31.07 14.54
CA ALA A 414 6.25 29.84 15.28
C ALA A 414 6.33 28.61 14.35
N MET A 415 5.51 28.56 13.28
CA MET A 415 5.56 27.51 12.25
C MET A 415 6.89 27.54 11.48
N ASN A 416 7.39 28.75 11.11
CA ASN A 416 8.69 28.89 10.47
C ASN A 416 9.85 28.47 11.40
N ALA A 417 9.77 28.82 12.70
CA ALA A 417 10.76 28.40 13.69
C ALA A 417 10.79 26.87 13.85
N TYR A 418 9.61 26.24 13.98
CA TYR A 418 9.49 24.78 14.01
C TYR A 418 10.08 24.13 12.76
N ALA A 419 9.78 24.68 11.61
CA ALA A 419 10.28 24.18 10.32
C ALA A 419 11.81 24.25 10.24
N ALA A 420 12.41 25.34 10.71
CA ALA A 420 13.87 25.51 10.75
C ALA A 420 14.53 24.49 11.70
N GLU A 421 13.95 24.26 12.87
CA GLU A 421 14.43 23.29 13.86
C GLU A 421 14.33 21.83 13.36
N ASN A 422 13.38 21.54 12.46
CA ASN A 422 13.14 20.21 11.91
C ASN A 422 13.63 20.03 10.46
N ASP A 423 14.45 20.94 9.96
CA ASP A 423 15.05 20.91 8.60
C ASP A 423 14.01 20.86 7.47
N TRP A 424 12.88 21.56 7.63
CA TRP A 424 11.86 21.70 6.57
C TRP A 424 12.26 22.83 5.61
N LYS A 425 13.05 22.49 4.63
CA LYS A 425 13.77 23.46 3.76
C LYS A 425 12.87 24.31 2.87
N LEU A 426 11.65 23.85 2.59
CA LEU A 426 10.71 24.55 1.70
C LEU A 426 9.77 25.48 2.45
N THR A 427 9.76 25.46 3.78
CA THR A 427 8.85 26.28 4.57
C THR A 427 9.32 27.73 4.60
N ASN A 428 8.43 28.62 4.16
CA ASN A 428 8.62 30.06 4.17
C ASN A 428 7.25 30.74 4.20
N ILE A 429 6.62 30.75 5.37
CA ILE A 429 5.28 31.26 5.57
C ILE A 429 5.35 32.78 5.79
N ASP A 430 4.79 33.56 4.87
CA ASP A 430 4.55 34.98 5.07
C ASP A 430 3.35 35.19 6.00
N ALA A 431 3.51 36.00 7.04
CA ALA A 431 2.49 36.19 8.07
C ALA A 431 1.20 36.86 7.51
N ALA A 432 1.34 37.78 6.58
CA ALA A 432 0.20 38.44 5.96
C ALA A 432 -0.54 37.46 5.02
N ALA A 433 0.19 36.66 4.24
CA ALA A 433 -0.40 35.64 3.38
C ALA A 433 -1.16 34.57 4.19
N LEU A 434 -0.63 34.13 5.33
CA LEU A 434 -1.34 33.23 6.22
C LEU A 434 -2.61 33.86 6.79
N ALA A 435 -2.54 35.14 7.20
CA ALA A 435 -3.71 35.88 7.69
C ALA A 435 -4.79 36.01 6.61
N ASP A 436 -4.42 36.29 5.36
CA ASP A 436 -5.33 36.35 4.22
C ASP A 436 -5.95 34.96 3.93
N THR A 437 -5.18 33.88 4.03
CA THR A 437 -5.68 32.50 3.88
C THR A 437 -6.73 32.18 4.95
N VAL A 438 -6.45 32.50 6.21
CA VAL A 438 -7.40 32.28 7.33
C VAL A 438 -8.64 33.14 7.16
N ALA A 439 -8.50 34.42 6.79
CA ALA A 439 -9.62 35.33 6.55
C ALA A 439 -10.53 34.79 5.43
N ARG A 440 -9.95 34.38 4.30
CA ARG A 440 -10.70 33.76 3.19
C ARG A 440 -11.43 32.49 3.62
N TYR A 441 -10.77 31.61 4.38
CA TYR A 441 -11.41 30.40 4.90
C TYR A 441 -12.57 30.72 5.84
N ASN A 442 -12.42 31.72 6.71
CA ASN A 442 -13.49 32.14 7.62
C ASN A 442 -14.70 32.76 6.88
N GLU A 443 -14.47 33.46 5.76
CA GLU A 443 -15.55 33.91 4.86
C GLU A 443 -16.35 32.72 4.31
N LEU A 444 -15.68 31.66 3.85
CA LEU A 444 -16.32 30.44 3.36
C LEU A 444 -17.12 29.73 4.46
N CYS A 445 -16.59 29.70 5.69
CA CYS A 445 -17.29 29.17 6.85
C CYS A 445 -18.55 29.96 7.16
N ALA A 446 -18.48 31.28 7.15
CA ALA A 446 -19.62 32.17 7.37
C ALA A 446 -20.69 32.04 6.26
N ALA A 447 -20.26 31.80 5.02
CA ALA A 447 -21.16 31.52 3.89
C ALA A 447 -21.79 30.13 3.96
N GLY A 448 -21.26 29.21 4.79
CA GLY A 448 -21.68 27.80 4.85
C GLY A 448 -21.44 27.04 3.55
N ARG A 449 -20.53 27.54 2.72
CA ARG A 449 -20.22 26.97 1.42
C ARG A 449 -18.77 27.23 1.03
N ASP A 450 -18.06 26.17 0.74
CA ASP A 450 -16.67 26.22 0.25
C ASP A 450 -16.67 26.31 -1.29
N GLU A 451 -16.40 27.50 -1.80
CA GLU A 451 -16.30 27.75 -3.25
C GLU A 451 -14.89 27.46 -3.81
N ASP A 452 -13.89 27.28 -2.92
CA ASP A 452 -12.51 27.10 -3.33
C ASP A 452 -12.16 25.62 -3.56
N PHE A 453 -12.63 24.72 -2.69
CA PHE A 453 -12.31 23.28 -2.76
C PHE A 453 -13.53 22.36 -2.59
N GLY A 454 -14.71 22.90 -2.30
CA GLY A 454 -15.95 22.12 -2.20
C GLY A 454 -16.11 21.31 -0.91
N LYS A 455 -15.39 21.66 0.16
CA LYS A 455 -15.50 21.03 1.48
C LYS A 455 -16.94 21.06 1.99
N ALA A 456 -17.41 19.93 2.51
CA ALA A 456 -18.77 19.82 3.02
C ALA A 456 -19.04 20.80 4.16
N ALA A 457 -20.19 21.50 4.10
CA ALA A 457 -20.56 22.57 5.05
C ALA A 457 -20.45 22.17 6.52
N LYS A 458 -20.77 20.92 6.87
CA LYS A 458 -20.66 20.39 8.24
C LYS A 458 -19.24 20.40 8.81
N TYR A 459 -18.22 20.53 7.96
CA TYR A 459 -16.81 20.59 8.36
C TYR A 459 -16.19 21.98 8.18
N LEU A 460 -16.99 22.98 7.82
CA LEU A 460 -16.55 24.36 7.74
C LEU A 460 -16.58 24.99 9.15
N VAL A 461 -15.44 25.02 9.79
CA VAL A 461 -15.25 25.57 11.13
C VAL A 461 -14.23 26.68 11.06
N PRO A 462 -14.60 27.93 11.46
CA PRO A 462 -13.71 29.07 11.35
C PRO A 462 -12.52 28.95 12.32
N ILE A 463 -11.39 29.48 11.91
CA ILE A 463 -10.19 29.64 12.73
C ILE A 463 -10.25 31.02 13.36
N GLU A 464 -10.87 31.12 14.55
CA GLU A 464 -11.14 32.37 15.25
C GLU A 464 -10.81 32.25 16.74
N GLY A 465 -10.47 33.37 17.36
CA GLY A 465 -10.25 33.49 18.80
C GLY A 465 -9.05 32.65 19.29
N GLY A 466 -7.96 33.31 19.64
CA GLY A 466 -6.77 32.61 20.13
C GLY A 466 -6.98 31.85 21.45
N PRO A 467 -6.05 30.99 21.88
CA PRO A 467 -4.80 30.68 21.17
C PRO A 467 -5.06 29.91 19.88
N TYR A 468 -4.20 30.15 18.89
CA TYR A 468 -4.21 29.44 17.61
C TYR A 468 -3.20 28.30 17.65
N TYR A 469 -3.55 27.17 17.03
CA TYR A 469 -2.71 26.00 16.99
C TYR A 469 -2.37 25.61 15.57
N ALA A 470 -1.13 25.14 15.36
CA ALA A 470 -0.74 24.45 14.14
C ALA A 470 -0.13 23.09 14.47
N ILE A 471 -0.60 22.07 13.79
CA ILE A 471 -0.06 20.71 13.90
C ILE A 471 0.80 20.46 12.67
N PRO A 472 2.11 20.21 12.85
CA PRO A 472 2.96 19.84 11.73
C PRO A 472 2.54 18.46 11.19
N ARG A 473 2.38 18.37 9.87
CA ARG A 473 1.89 17.20 9.17
C ARG A 473 2.83 16.81 8.05
N GLY A 474 2.72 15.58 7.64
CA GLY A 474 3.42 15.08 6.48
C GLY A 474 4.05 13.74 6.76
N SER A 475 3.84 12.85 5.81
CA SER A 475 4.32 11.48 5.86
C SER A 475 5.54 11.33 5.00
N ASN A 476 6.61 10.80 5.56
CA ASN A 476 7.84 10.50 4.83
C ASN A 476 8.43 9.13 5.20
N LYS A 477 7.63 8.26 5.84
CA LYS A 477 8.03 6.89 6.14
C LYS A 477 7.25 5.92 5.27
N LEU A 478 7.97 5.04 4.61
CA LEU A 478 7.43 4.01 3.73
C LEU A 478 7.55 2.63 4.39
N PRO A 479 6.53 2.17 5.13
CA PRO A 479 6.54 0.83 5.73
C PRO A 479 6.48 -0.29 4.71
N ALA A 480 5.72 -0.14 3.62
CA ALA A 480 5.53 -1.18 2.62
C ALA A 480 5.07 -0.63 1.26
N ILE A 481 5.42 -1.34 0.22
CA ILE A 481 4.75 -1.29 -1.09
C ILE A 481 3.75 -2.45 -1.15
N LEU A 482 2.56 -2.18 -1.65
CA LEU A 482 1.45 -3.14 -1.72
C LEU A 482 1.10 -3.51 -3.17
N GLY A 483 2.02 -3.23 -4.10
CA GLY A 483 2.04 -3.73 -5.46
C GLY A 483 3.04 -4.88 -5.57
N GLY A 484 2.69 -5.92 -6.29
CA GLY A 484 3.50 -7.12 -6.45
C GLY A 484 3.21 -7.79 -7.79
N LEU A 485 3.50 -9.07 -7.90
CA LEU A 485 3.21 -9.85 -9.09
C LEU A 485 1.69 -9.98 -9.31
N VAL A 486 1.27 -10.00 -10.56
CA VAL A 486 -0.12 -10.28 -10.94
C VAL A 486 -0.40 -11.75 -10.70
N VAL A 487 -1.50 -12.04 -10.01
CA VAL A 487 -1.92 -13.41 -9.68
C VAL A 487 -3.40 -13.63 -10.02
N ASP A 488 -3.77 -14.89 -10.20
CA ASP A 488 -5.17 -15.32 -10.30
C ASP A 488 -5.83 -15.51 -8.91
N SER A 489 -7.05 -16.04 -8.89
CA SER A 489 -7.79 -16.37 -7.66
C SER A 489 -7.16 -17.51 -6.83
N ASN A 490 -6.19 -18.24 -7.36
CA ASN A 490 -5.42 -19.25 -6.66
C ASN A 490 -4.07 -18.72 -6.15
N HIS A 491 -3.83 -17.41 -6.26
CA HIS A 491 -2.54 -16.76 -6.05
C HIS A 491 -1.42 -17.30 -6.98
N GLN A 492 -1.78 -17.96 -8.11
CA GLN A 492 -0.83 -18.39 -9.12
C GLN A 492 -0.40 -17.19 -9.97
N CYS A 493 0.89 -17.00 -10.17
CA CYS A 493 1.44 -15.89 -10.93
C CYS A 493 1.07 -15.98 -12.41
N LEU A 494 0.77 -14.84 -13.03
CA LEU A 494 0.39 -14.74 -14.43
C LEU A 494 1.53 -14.19 -15.29
N ASN A 495 1.65 -14.71 -16.51
CA ASN A 495 2.58 -14.25 -17.55
C ASN A 495 2.03 -13.04 -18.32
N GLY A 496 2.75 -12.58 -19.35
CA GLY A 496 2.38 -11.43 -20.19
C GLY A 496 1.08 -11.61 -20.99
N GLU A 497 0.65 -12.84 -21.21
CA GLU A 497 -0.61 -13.22 -21.84
C GLU A 497 -1.75 -13.43 -20.84
N PHE A 498 -1.50 -13.16 -19.56
CA PHE A 498 -2.40 -13.42 -18.43
C PHE A 498 -2.73 -14.90 -18.23
N GLU A 499 -1.83 -15.78 -18.61
CA GLU A 499 -1.94 -17.21 -18.37
C GLU A 499 -1.17 -17.59 -17.08
N PRO A 500 -1.67 -18.57 -16.29
CA PRO A 500 -0.98 -19.02 -15.07
C PRO A 500 0.37 -19.69 -15.38
N ILE A 501 1.40 -19.29 -14.65
CA ILE A 501 2.72 -19.95 -14.69
C ILE A 501 2.66 -21.17 -13.76
N SER A 502 2.82 -22.35 -14.35
CA SER A 502 2.80 -23.60 -13.58
C SER A 502 3.88 -23.60 -12.50
N GLY A 503 3.51 -24.00 -11.28
CA GLY A 503 4.42 -24.12 -10.14
C GLY A 503 4.85 -22.81 -9.49
N LEU A 504 4.33 -21.64 -9.90
CA LEU A 504 4.69 -20.34 -9.31
C LEU A 504 3.50 -19.63 -8.68
N TYR A 505 3.62 -19.30 -7.40
CA TYR A 505 2.60 -18.60 -6.60
C TYR A 505 3.21 -17.40 -5.88
N ALA A 506 2.39 -16.37 -5.58
CA ALA A 506 2.81 -15.23 -4.80
C ALA A 506 1.74 -14.84 -3.78
N VAL A 507 2.16 -14.55 -2.55
CA VAL A 507 1.28 -14.23 -1.41
C VAL A 507 1.81 -13.03 -0.62
N GLY A 508 0.97 -12.47 0.23
CA GLY A 508 1.34 -11.26 0.98
C GLY A 508 1.67 -10.11 0.02
N ASN A 509 2.62 -9.25 0.36
CA ASN A 509 3.00 -8.12 -0.48
C ASN A 509 3.71 -8.53 -1.79
N ALA A 510 4.17 -9.78 -1.90
CA ALA A 510 4.68 -10.31 -3.17
C ALA A 510 3.57 -10.47 -4.22
N SER A 511 2.29 -10.66 -3.81
CA SER A 511 1.14 -10.62 -4.70
C SER A 511 0.53 -9.22 -4.78
N GLY A 512 0.29 -8.73 -5.98
CA GLY A 512 -0.37 -7.47 -6.23
C GLY A 512 -1.90 -7.57 -6.28
N GLN A 513 -2.55 -6.45 -6.67
CA GLN A 513 -3.97 -6.36 -7.00
C GLN A 513 -4.98 -6.51 -5.85
N PHE A 514 -4.59 -6.82 -4.63
CA PHE A 514 -5.51 -6.75 -3.49
C PHE A 514 -5.88 -5.30 -3.16
N PHE A 515 -4.91 -4.40 -3.25
CA PHE A 515 -5.08 -2.96 -3.20
C PHE A 515 -4.81 -2.37 -4.58
N GLY A 516 -5.46 -1.28 -4.92
CA GLY A 516 -5.31 -0.68 -6.23
C GLY A 516 -5.25 0.84 -6.22
N GLY A 517 -5.53 1.46 -5.09
CA GLY A 517 -5.49 2.91 -4.92
C GLY A 517 -4.07 3.46 -4.79
N VAL A 518 -3.97 4.75 -4.59
CA VAL A 518 -2.68 5.42 -4.36
C VAL A 518 -2.09 4.98 -3.03
N ASP A 519 -2.97 4.79 -2.04
CA ASP A 519 -2.63 4.35 -0.70
C ASP A 519 -3.55 3.23 -0.23
N TYR A 520 -3.12 2.53 0.76
CA TYR A 520 -3.83 1.46 1.42
C TYR A 520 -5.02 2.02 2.24
N PRO A 521 -6.23 1.43 2.14
CA PRO A 521 -7.38 1.89 2.90
C PRO A 521 -7.24 1.54 4.39
N MET A 522 -7.03 2.56 5.22
CA MET A 522 -6.86 2.41 6.66
C MET A 522 -8.18 2.28 7.43
N ASP A 523 -9.34 2.23 6.76
CA ASP A 523 -10.65 2.08 7.41
C ASP A 523 -10.78 0.74 8.13
N ILE A 524 -10.08 -0.27 7.66
CA ILE A 524 -9.95 -1.58 8.31
C ILE A 524 -8.51 -1.70 8.81
N GLU A 525 -8.29 -1.34 10.08
CA GLU A 525 -6.97 -1.42 10.68
C GLU A 525 -6.48 -2.86 10.78
N GLY A 526 -5.24 -3.08 10.33
CA GLY A 526 -4.67 -4.41 10.27
C GLY A 526 -5.01 -5.21 9.01
N LEU A 527 -5.77 -4.63 8.05
CA LEU A 527 -6.16 -5.31 6.81
C LEU A 527 -4.95 -5.84 6.03
N SER A 528 -3.85 -5.10 5.96
CA SER A 528 -2.66 -5.51 5.21
C SER A 528 -2.02 -6.78 5.78
N ILE A 529 -1.85 -6.86 7.10
CA ILE A 529 -1.29 -8.04 7.76
C ILE A 529 -2.31 -9.19 7.75
N GLY A 530 -3.58 -8.91 8.04
CA GLY A 530 -4.64 -9.92 7.96
C GLY A 530 -4.73 -10.56 6.58
N ARG A 531 -4.61 -9.76 5.51
CA ARG A 531 -4.55 -10.25 4.13
C ARG A 531 -3.27 -11.07 3.88
N ALA A 532 -2.12 -10.65 4.41
CA ALA A 532 -0.87 -11.39 4.23
C ALA A 532 -0.95 -12.78 4.88
N ILE A 533 -1.41 -12.87 6.13
CA ILE A 533 -1.64 -14.14 6.84
C ILE A 533 -2.61 -15.01 6.05
N THR A 534 -3.78 -14.45 5.66
CA THR A 534 -4.84 -15.21 4.98
C THR A 534 -4.39 -15.74 3.61
N SER A 535 -3.69 -14.92 2.82
CA SER A 535 -3.23 -15.36 1.49
C SER A 535 -2.23 -16.50 1.58
N GLY A 536 -1.30 -16.45 2.54
CA GLY A 536 -0.39 -17.56 2.80
C GLY A 536 -1.10 -18.83 3.24
N TYR A 537 -2.00 -18.68 4.22
CA TYR A 537 -2.79 -19.77 4.78
C TYR A 537 -3.62 -20.50 3.72
N TYR A 538 -4.29 -19.76 2.86
CA TYR A 538 -5.08 -20.29 1.75
C TYR A 538 -4.20 -20.99 0.70
N THR A 539 -3.12 -20.32 0.27
CA THR A 539 -2.28 -20.79 -0.84
C THR A 539 -1.43 -21.99 -0.45
N GLY A 540 -0.90 -22.04 0.78
CA GLY A 540 -0.14 -23.20 1.25
C GLY A 540 -0.96 -24.49 1.22
N ARG A 541 -2.20 -24.44 1.68
CA ARG A 541 -3.15 -25.55 1.61
C ARG A 541 -3.44 -25.95 0.16
N LEU A 542 -3.68 -24.97 -0.71
CA LEU A 542 -3.96 -25.20 -2.12
C LEU A 542 -2.80 -25.93 -2.81
N VAL A 543 -1.58 -25.36 -2.73
CA VAL A 543 -0.40 -25.89 -3.43
C VAL A 543 -0.05 -27.29 -2.92
N ALA A 544 -0.14 -27.53 -1.63
CA ALA A 544 0.12 -28.84 -1.06
C ALA A 544 -0.89 -29.92 -1.50
N SER A 545 -2.09 -29.52 -1.93
CA SER A 545 -3.12 -30.45 -2.43
C SER A 545 -2.95 -30.88 -3.88
N LEU A 546 -2.09 -30.19 -4.65
CA LEU A 546 -1.75 -30.54 -6.04
C LEU A 546 -0.84 -31.79 -6.07
#